data_5e5ff43e6cbbf35b9d57da72b0e44d7a
#
_entry.id   5e5ff43e6cbbf35b9d57da72b0e44d7a
#
_cell.length_a   1.000
_cell.length_b   1.000
_cell.length_c   1.000
_cell.angle_alpha   90.00
_cell.angle_beta   90.00
_cell.angle_gamma   90.00
#
_symmetry.space_group_name_H-M   'P 1'
#
loop_
_entity.id
_entity.type
_entity.pdbx_description
1 polymer ?
#
loop_
_entity_poly.entity_id
_entity_poly.type
_entity_poly.pdbx_seq_one_letter_code
_entity_poly.pdbx_strand_id
1 'polypeptide(L)'
;QMCIRDRLGGNWTTDPREQLMRAVDAVFRSWLNPRAFVYRKANKIPDDLGTAVNVMQMVFGNRGDTSATGVCFTRNPATGEKELYGEFLVNAQGEDVVAGIRTPRSLAEMEEVLPEAYHDLIDTMKKMESHYRDMQDMEFTVENGKLYLLQTRNGKRTAAAALKVARDLVDEGVITKEEALMRIEPAQLDQLLHEAIDPDHSEQPVAEGLPASPGAACLLYTSDAAD
;
A
#
# COMPACT_ATOMS: atom_id res chain seq x y z
N GLN A 1 19.94 9.34 1.83
CA GLN A 1 21.41 9.27 1.99
C GLN A 1 21.82 9.16 3.47
N MET A 2 21.19 9.87 4.43
CA MET A 2 21.54 9.78 5.85
C MET A 2 21.32 8.37 6.44
N CYS A 3 20.22 7.70 6.12
CA CYS A 3 19.93 6.36 6.65
C CYS A 3 20.93 5.28 6.21
N ILE A 4 21.48 5.37 5.00
CA ILE A 4 22.51 4.43 4.52
C ILE A 4 23.84 4.68 5.24
N ARG A 5 24.22 5.94 5.44
CA ARG A 5 25.43 6.34 6.14
C ARG A 5 25.47 5.81 7.57
N ASP A 6 24.36 5.93 8.30
CA ASP A 6 24.27 5.47 9.71
C ASP A 6 24.33 3.94 9.83
N ARG A 7 23.81 3.22 8.83
CA ARG A 7 23.83 1.76 8.81
C ARG A 7 25.16 1.15 8.38
N LEU A 8 25.97 1.86 7.61
CA LEU A 8 27.24 1.36 7.10
C LEU A 8 28.40 1.55 8.06
N GLY A 9 28.23 2.30 9.18
CA GLY A 9 29.20 2.38 10.30
C GLY A 9 30.64 2.79 9.93
N GLY A 10 30.85 3.45 8.80
CA GLY A 10 32.15 3.75 8.27
C GLY A 10 32.21 5.08 7.46
N ASN A 11 33.38 5.43 6.98
CA ASN A 11 33.57 6.56 6.12
C ASN A 11 32.75 6.40 4.82
N TRP A 12 31.98 7.43 4.49
CA TRP A 12 31.22 7.48 3.26
C TRP A 12 32.17 7.53 2.05
N THR A 13 32.04 6.58 1.13
CA THR A 13 32.79 6.59 -0.11
C THR A 13 32.14 7.50 -1.16
N THR A 14 32.93 8.16 -1.99
CA THR A 14 32.45 8.94 -3.14
C THR A 14 32.36 8.11 -4.43
N ASP A 15 32.90 6.90 -4.44
CA ASP A 15 32.82 5.98 -5.57
C ASP A 15 31.39 5.40 -5.67
N PRO A 16 30.64 5.68 -6.78
CA PRO A 16 29.27 5.21 -6.95
C PRO A 16 29.15 3.67 -6.97
N ARG A 17 30.16 2.99 -7.52
CA ARG A 17 30.16 1.51 -7.58
C ARG A 17 30.33 0.90 -6.19
N GLU A 18 31.22 1.46 -5.39
CA GLU A 18 31.38 1.04 -4.00
C GLU A 18 30.13 1.33 -3.17
N GLN A 19 29.48 2.49 -3.37
CA GLN A 19 28.22 2.83 -2.72
C GLN A 19 27.13 1.81 -3.06
N LEU A 20 27.01 1.45 -4.35
CA LEU A 20 26.07 0.43 -4.79
C LEU A 20 26.32 -0.92 -4.13
N MET A 21 27.57 -1.39 -4.13
CA MET A 21 27.92 -2.69 -3.55
C MET A 21 27.67 -2.73 -2.04
N ARG A 22 27.98 -1.66 -1.32
CA ARG A 22 27.66 -1.53 0.12
C ARG A 22 26.15 -1.51 0.36
N ALA A 23 25.36 -0.86 -0.48
CA ALA A 23 23.91 -0.86 -0.38
C ALA A 23 23.33 -2.26 -0.62
N VAL A 24 23.82 -2.98 -1.62
CA VAL A 24 23.44 -4.37 -1.91
C VAL A 24 23.74 -5.28 -0.71
N ASP A 25 24.96 -5.20 -0.15
CA ASP A 25 25.37 -5.97 1.03
C ASP A 25 24.46 -5.65 2.24
N ALA A 26 24.13 -4.37 2.45
CA ALA A 26 23.22 -3.97 3.52
C ALA A 26 21.82 -4.58 3.39
N VAL A 27 21.30 -4.69 2.17
CA VAL A 27 20.00 -5.35 1.92
C VAL A 27 20.09 -6.84 2.23
N PHE A 28 21.12 -7.55 1.75
CA PHE A 28 21.28 -8.97 2.08
C PHE A 28 21.43 -9.22 3.57
N ARG A 29 22.23 -8.41 4.26
CA ARG A 29 22.39 -8.51 5.72
C ARG A 29 21.12 -8.21 6.51
N SER A 30 20.21 -7.38 5.94
CA SER A 30 18.94 -7.06 6.60
C SER A 30 18.06 -8.28 6.83
N TRP A 31 18.20 -9.34 6.02
CA TRP A 31 17.53 -10.63 6.21
C TRP A 31 17.82 -11.26 7.57
N LEU A 32 19.03 -11.08 8.07
CA LEU A 32 19.52 -11.61 9.36
C LEU A 32 19.19 -10.69 10.55
N ASN A 33 18.52 -9.57 10.32
CA ASN A 33 18.13 -8.63 11.36
C ASN A 33 17.11 -9.27 12.32
N PRO A 34 17.19 -9.07 13.65
CA PRO A 34 16.23 -9.57 14.62
C PRO A 34 14.77 -9.22 14.29
N ARG A 35 14.50 -8.00 13.80
CA ARG A 35 13.16 -7.60 13.34
C ARG A 35 12.65 -8.46 12.19
N ALA A 36 13.51 -8.73 11.21
CA ALA A 36 13.14 -9.57 10.06
C ALA A 36 12.85 -11.01 10.49
N PHE A 37 13.62 -11.53 11.44
CA PHE A 37 13.37 -12.86 12.01
C PHE A 37 12.00 -12.94 12.70
N VAL A 38 11.69 -11.99 13.58
CA VAL A 38 10.38 -11.94 14.27
C VAL A 38 9.23 -11.82 13.26
N TYR A 39 9.38 -10.96 12.26
CA TYR A 39 8.38 -10.79 11.21
C TYR A 39 8.13 -12.09 10.42
N ARG A 40 9.20 -12.77 9.98
CA ARG A 40 9.09 -14.03 9.26
C ARG A 40 8.38 -15.10 10.09
N LYS A 41 8.75 -15.22 11.36
CA LYS A 41 8.10 -16.17 12.29
C LYS A 41 6.61 -15.89 12.44
N ALA A 42 6.23 -14.63 12.62
CA ALA A 42 4.84 -14.21 12.75
C ALA A 42 4.02 -14.49 11.49
N ASN A 43 4.63 -14.33 10.30
CA ASN A 43 3.98 -14.52 9.01
C ASN A 43 4.24 -15.89 8.37
N LYS A 44 4.83 -16.86 9.11
CA LYS A 44 5.14 -18.22 8.65
C LYS A 44 5.98 -18.26 7.38
N ILE A 45 6.90 -17.31 7.22
CA ILE A 45 7.84 -17.22 6.10
C ILE A 45 9.06 -18.07 6.45
N PRO A 46 9.48 -19.03 5.58
CA PRO A 46 10.66 -19.84 5.80
C PRO A 46 11.95 -19.01 5.89
N ASP A 47 12.85 -19.38 6.82
CA ASP A 47 14.11 -18.64 7.00
C ASP A 47 15.12 -18.88 5.88
N ASP A 48 15.00 -19.97 5.15
CA ASP A 48 15.85 -20.37 4.02
C ASP A 48 15.44 -19.73 2.67
N LEU A 49 14.33 -19.00 2.62
CA LEU A 49 13.86 -18.33 1.41
C LEU A 49 14.84 -17.27 0.91
N GLY A 50 15.49 -16.55 1.82
CA GLY A 50 16.41 -15.46 1.49
C GLY A 50 15.70 -14.19 1.02
N THR A 51 16.48 -13.25 0.52
CA THR A 51 16.01 -11.99 -0.06
C THR A 51 16.73 -11.67 -1.37
N ALA A 52 16.17 -10.77 -2.15
CA ALA A 52 16.74 -10.31 -3.41
C ALA A 52 16.94 -8.78 -3.40
N VAL A 53 17.78 -8.31 -4.32
CA VAL A 53 18.05 -6.88 -4.50
C VAL A 53 17.70 -6.50 -5.93
N ASN A 54 16.87 -5.48 -6.07
CA ASN A 54 16.60 -4.83 -7.35
C ASN A 54 17.33 -3.48 -7.40
N VAL A 55 18.10 -3.27 -8.47
CA VAL A 55 18.74 -1.98 -8.75
C VAL A 55 17.95 -1.27 -9.81
N MET A 56 17.34 -0.14 -9.44
CA MET A 56 16.47 0.63 -10.33
C MET A 56 16.93 2.09 -10.37
N GLN A 57 16.59 2.77 -11.46
CA GLN A 57 16.75 4.22 -11.54
C GLN A 57 15.83 4.89 -10.50
N MET A 58 16.36 5.85 -9.76
CA MET A 58 15.55 6.71 -8.92
C MET A 58 14.72 7.68 -9.76
N VAL A 59 13.47 7.87 -9.33
CA VAL A 59 12.56 8.90 -9.84
C VAL A 59 12.11 9.80 -8.69
N PHE A 60 11.83 11.07 -8.99
CA PHE A 60 11.64 12.08 -7.97
C PHE A 60 10.30 12.79 -8.14
N GLY A 61 9.39 12.58 -7.20
CA GLY A 61 8.10 13.25 -7.14
C GLY A 61 8.14 14.70 -6.64
N ASN A 62 9.33 15.18 -6.23
CA ASN A 62 9.55 16.52 -5.70
C ASN A 62 10.34 17.45 -6.63
N ARG A 63 10.08 17.35 -7.94
CA ARG A 63 10.72 18.22 -8.97
C ARG A 63 9.79 19.34 -9.46
N GLY A 64 8.96 19.88 -8.58
CA GLY A 64 8.04 20.96 -8.90
C GLY A 64 6.60 20.49 -9.14
N ASP A 65 5.77 21.39 -9.64
CA ASP A 65 4.32 21.21 -9.72
C ASP A 65 3.86 20.18 -10.76
N THR A 66 4.74 19.75 -11.66
CA THR A 66 4.50 18.67 -12.63
C THR A 66 4.97 17.30 -12.11
N SER A 67 5.33 17.22 -10.83
CA SER A 67 5.80 16.01 -10.18
C SER A 67 4.96 15.70 -8.95
N ALA A 68 4.76 14.42 -8.67
CA ALA A 68 3.93 13.96 -7.56
C ALA A 68 4.38 12.56 -7.10
N THR A 69 3.90 12.15 -5.94
CA THR A 69 3.97 10.75 -5.49
C THR A 69 2.64 10.36 -4.87
N GLY A 70 2.30 9.09 -4.92
CA GLY A 70 1.03 8.63 -4.37
C GLY A 70 0.92 7.12 -4.24
N VAL A 71 -0.21 6.73 -3.67
CA VAL A 71 -0.62 5.34 -3.50
C VAL A 71 -2.04 5.17 -4.02
N CYS A 72 -2.33 4.03 -4.62
CA CYS A 72 -3.67 3.74 -5.12
C CYS A 72 -4.01 2.26 -5.01
N PHE A 73 -5.30 1.99 -4.97
CA PHE A 73 -5.88 0.65 -5.02
C PHE A 73 -6.77 0.55 -6.26
N THR A 74 -6.76 -0.59 -6.91
CA THR A 74 -7.64 -0.82 -8.07
C THR A 74 -9.11 -0.99 -7.68
N ARG A 75 -9.38 -1.23 -6.39
CA ARG A 75 -10.71 -1.26 -5.75
C ARG A 75 -10.62 -0.70 -4.34
N ASN A 76 -11.72 -0.23 -3.78
CA ASN A 76 -11.74 0.25 -2.40
C ASN A 76 -11.41 -0.89 -1.42
N PRO A 77 -10.34 -0.79 -0.63
CA PRO A 77 -9.91 -1.85 0.28
C PRO A 77 -10.83 -2.07 1.49
N ALA A 78 -11.70 -1.11 1.79
CA ALA A 78 -12.66 -1.21 2.88
C ALA A 78 -13.97 -1.88 2.45
N THR A 79 -14.49 -1.51 1.27
CA THR A 79 -15.80 -1.96 0.76
C THR A 79 -15.71 -3.03 -0.33
N GLY A 80 -14.60 -3.10 -1.07
CA GLY A 80 -14.41 -3.94 -2.25
C GLY A 80 -15.02 -3.37 -3.53
N GLU A 81 -15.59 -2.17 -3.49
CA GLU A 81 -16.18 -1.54 -4.67
C GLU A 81 -15.12 -1.16 -5.70
N LYS A 82 -15.50 -1.30 -6.99
CA LYS A 82 -14.63 -0.96 -8.12
C LYS A 82 -14.67 0.53 -8.38
N GLU A 83 -14.01 1.26 -7.50
CA GLU A 83 -13.89 2.71 -7.58
C GLU A 83 -12.43 3.14 -7.45
N LEU A 84 -12.12 4.33 -7.94
CA LEU A 84 -10.79 4.92 -7.81
C LEU A 84 -10.53 5.28 -6.35
N TYR A 85 -9.62 4.55 -5.73
CA TYR A 85 -9.28 4.75 -4.33
C TYR A 85 -7.78 4.99 -4.17
N GLY A 86 -7.42 6.07 -3.48
CA GLY A 86 -6.02 6.40 -3.21
C GLY A 86 -5.81 7.89 -3.05
N GLU A 87 -4.56 8.25 -2.83
CA GLU A 87 -4.15 9.62 -2.53
C GLU A 87 -2.80 9.95 -3.14
N PHE A 88 -2.57 11.24 -3.38
CA PHE A 88 -1.31 11.74 -3.91
C PHE A 88 -0.93 13.10 -3.33
N LEU A 89 0.36 13.42 -3.42
CA LEU A 89 0.91 14.73 -3.07
C LEU A 89 1.72 15.28 -4.24
N VAL A 90 1.42 16.51 -4.65
CA VAL A 90 2.22 17.24 -5.63
C VAL A 90 3.52 17.72 -4.98
N ASN A 91 4.61 17.70 -5.76
CA ASN A 91 5.93 18.12 -5.33
C ASN A 91 6.34 17.50 -3.98
N ALA A 92 6.32 16.17 -3.91
CA ALA A 92 6.56 15.40 -2.69
C ALA A 92 7.31 14.10 -2.98
N GLN A 93 7.90 13.53 -1.94
CA GLN A 93 8.46 12.18 -1.93
C GLN A 93 7.54 11.22 -1.17
N GLY A 94 7.76 9.90 -1.33
CA GLY A 94 6.92 8.89 -0.67
C GLY A 94 6.87 9.02 0.86
N GLU A 95 7.97 9.50 1.48
CA GLU A 95 8.03 9.76 2.92
C GLU A 95 7.05 10.86 3.36
N ASP A 96 6.77 11.83 2.51
CA ASP A 96 5.86 12.95 2.81
C ASP A 96 4.40 12.47 2.88
N VAL A 97 4.03 11.46 2.07
CA VAL A 97 2.70 10.84 2.10
C VAL A 97 2.48 10.08 3.41
N VAL A 98 3.50 9.34 3.85
CA VAL A 98 3.41 8.48 5.04
C VAL A 98 3.58 9.27 6.34
N ALA A 99 4.37 10.35 6.32
CA ALA A 99 4.67 11.13 7.53
C ALA A 99 3.51 12.00 8.04
N GLY A 100 2.45 12.18 7.24
CA GLY A 100 1.28 12.99 7.63
C GLY A 100 1.55 14.48 7.83
N ILE A 101 2.70 14.99 7.35
CA ILE A 101 3.09 16.42 7.48
C ILE A 101 2.25 17.30 6.56
N ARG A 102 1.84 16.76 5.43
CA ARG A 102 0.98 17.42 4.44
C ARG A 102 -0.26 16.55 4.23
N THR A 103 -1.42 17.19 4.07
CA THR A 103 -2.67 16.48 3.76
C THR A 103 -2.63 16.02 2.31
N PRO A 104 -2.70 14.71 2.03
CA PRO A 104 -2.80 14.20 0.68
C PRO A 104 -4.12 14.63 0.02
N ARG A 105 -4.11 14.66 -1.31
CA ARG A 105 -5.28 14.92 -2.14
C ARG A 105 -5.84 13.60 -2.66
N SER A 106 -7.16 13.56 -2.85
CA SER A 106 -7.82 12.41 -3.50
C SER A 106 -7.31 12.22 -4.93
N LEU A 107 -7.16 10.96 -5.36
CA LEU A 107 -6.78 10.66 -6.75
C LEU A 107 -7.74 11.23 -7.79
N ALA A 108 -9.00 11.44 -7.47
CA ALA A 108 -9.96 12.10 -8.37
C ALA A 108 -9.50 13.52 -8.74
N GLU A 109 -8.84 14.23 -7.85
CA GLU A 109 -8.32 15.57 -8.10
C GLU A 109 -7.04 15.56 -8.99
N MET A 110 -6.42 14.39 -9.18
CA MET A 110 -5.21 14.28 -10.01
C MET A 110 -5.50 14.56 -11.49
N GLU A 111 -6.71 14.29 -11.96
CA GLU A 111 -7.14 14.60 -13.33
C GLU A 111 -7.03 16.10 -13.67
N GLU A 112 -7.32 16.96 -12.69
CA GLU A 112 -7.25 18.43 -12.89
C GLU A 112 -5.79 18.93 -12.90
N VAL A 113 -4.92 18.28 -12.14
CA VAL A 113 -3.55 18.78 -11.88
C VAL A 113 -2.53 18.14 -12.81
N LEU A 114 -2.67 16.85 -13.09
CA LEU A 114 -1.73 16.02 -13.86
C LEU A 114 -2.52 15.09 -14.81
N PRO A 115 -3.28 15.61 -15.77
CA PRO A 115 -4.24 14.82 -16.57
C PRO A 115 -3.60 13.67 -17.34
N GLU A 116 -2.43 13.85 -17.96
CA GLU A 116 -1.76 12.80 -18.71
C GLU A 116 -1.33 11.65 -17.78
N ALA A 117 -0.69 11.99 -16.65
CA ALA A 117 -0.27 11.00 -15.67
C ALA A 117 -1.44 10.29 -15.00
N TYR A 118 -2.58 10.98 -14.82
CA TYR A 118 -3.82 10.40 -14.33
C TYR A 118 -4.35 9.32 -15.28
N HIS A 119 -4.45 9.62 -16.58
CA HIS A 119 -4.92 8.65 -17.57
C HIS A 119 -3.99 7.44 -17.68
N ASP A 120 -2.66 7.68 -17.66
CA ASP A 120 -1.67 6.60 -17.63
C ASP A 120 -1.81 5.72 -16.37
N LEU A 121 -2.13 6.33 -15.22
CA LEU A 121 -2.37 5.61 -13.97
C LEU A 121 -3.60 4.73 -14.07
N ILE A 122 -4.73 5.25 -14.54
CA ILE A 122 -5.97 4.49 -14.72
C ILE A 122 -5.77 3.29 -15.64
N ASP A 123 -5.06 3.48 -16.75
CA ASP A 123 -4.77 2.40 -17.69
C ASP A 123 -3.82 1.34 -17.10
N THR A 124 -2.86 1.80 -16.29
CA THR A 124 -1.94 0.92 -15.56
C THR A 124 -2.68 0.12 -14.51
N MET A 125 -3.58 0.72 -13.74
CA MET A 125 -4.42 0.03 -12.75
C MET A 125 -5.24 -1.11 -13.38
N LYS A 126 -5.90 -0.83 -14.52
CA LYS A 126 -6.66 -1.86 -15.26
C LYS A 126 -5.78 -3.01 -15.73
N LYS A 127 -4.59 -2.70 -16.25
CA LYS A 127 -3.61 -3.72 -16.70
C LYS A 127 -3.12 -4.57 -15.53
N MET A 128 -2.82 -3.96 -14.39
CA MET A 128 -2.33 -4.67 -13.21
C MET A 128 -3.41 -5.58 -12.61
N GLU A 129 -4.63 -5.10 -12.42
CA GLU A 129 -5.74 -5.92 -11.92
C GLU A 129 -6.02 -7.11 -12.86
N SER A 130 -6.05 -6.87 -14.17
CA SER A 130 -6.25 -7.93 -15.16
C SER A 130 -5.10 -8.95 -15.17
N HIS A 131 -3.85 -8.49 -15.07
CA HIS A 131 -2.66 -9.35 -15.08
C HIS A 131 -2.58 -10.26 -13.86
N TYR A 132 -2.76 -9.68 -12.66
CA TYR A 132 -2.72 -10.41 -11.40
C TYR A 132 -4.04 -11.12 -11.06
N ARG A 133 -5.10 -10.78 -11.79
CA ARG A 133 -6.45 -11.32 -11.60
C ARG A 133 -6.98 -11.10 -10.18
N ASP A 134 -6.51 -10.03 -9.52
CA ASP A 134 -6.89 -9.63 -8.16
C ASP A 134 -6.68 -8.13 -7.97
N MET A 135 -7.38 -7.53 -6.98
CA MET A 135 -7.17 -6.12 -6.65
C MET A 135 -5.72 -5.86 -6.24
N GLN A 136 -5.19 -4.75 -6.70
CA GLN A 136 -3.81 -4.36 -6.47
C GLN A 136 -3.73 -3.10 -5.62
N ASP A 137 -2.70 -3.08 -4.77
CA ASP A 137 -2.17 -1.93 -4.04
C ASP A 137 -0.91 -1.48 -4.77
N MET A 138 -0.85 -0.23 -5.18
CA MET A 138 0.18 0.29 -6.07
C MET A 138 0.78 1.57 -5.51
N GLU A 139 2.09 1.70 -5.63
CA GLU A 139 2.84 2.91 -5.33
C GLU A 139 3.36 3.51 -6.65
N PHE A 140 3.20 4.81 -6.82
CA PHE A 140 3.62 5.49 -8.03
C PHE A 140 4.30 6.83 -7.76
N THR A 141 5.06 7.29 -8.73
CA THR A 141 5.66 8.63 -8.76
C THR A 141 5.48 9.22 -10.14
N VAL A 142 5.17 10.49 -10.19
CA VAL A 142 5.19 11.30 -11.42
C VAL A 142 6.40 12.19 -11.36
N GLU A 143 7.30 12.08 -12.33
CA GLU A 143 8.44 12.99 -12.48
C GLU A 143 8.31 13.77 -13.79
N ASN A 144 8.18 15.10 -13.68
CA ASN A 144 8.02 16.00 -14.82
C ASN A 144 6.89 15.55 -15.78
N GLY A 145 5.72 15.24 -15.25
CA GLY A 145 4.55 14.81 -16.00
C GLY A 145 4.51 13.33 -16.39
N LYS A 146 5.62 12.60 -16.26
CA LYS A 146 5.68 11.18 -16.63
C LYS A 146 5.44 10.28 -15.42
N LEU A 147 4.50 9.34 -15.58
CA LEU A 147 4.19 8.33 -14.57
C LEU A 147 5.25 7.22 -14.50
N TYR A 148 5.58 6.81 -13.29
CA TYR A 148 6.41 5.64 -12.97
C TYR A 148 5.74 4.82 -11.90
N LEU A 149 5.48 3.55 -12.18
CA LEU A 149 5.03 2.59 -11.20
C LEU A 149 6.24 2.10 -10.40
N LEU A 150 6.18 2.23 -9.07
CA LEU A 150 7.28 1.84 -8.19
C LEU A 150 7.09 0.42 -7.66
N GLN A 151 5.87 0.10 -7.24
CA GLN A 151 5.52 -1.18 -6.63
C GLN A 151 4.07 -1.52 -6.91
N THR A 152 3.79 -2.82 -7.04
CA THR A 152 2.44 -3.38 -6.98
C THR A 152 2.44 -4.62 -6.10
N ARG A 153 1.36 -4.84 -5.39
CA ARG A 153 1.11 -6.02 -4.56
C ARG A 153 -0.37 -6.31 -4.46
N ASN A 154 -0.73 -7.52 -4.06
CA ASN A 154 -2.12 -7.83 -3.75
C ASN A 154 -2.62 -6.92 -2.64
N GLY A 155 -3.73 -6.23 -2.88
CA GLY A 155 -4.29 -5.24 -1.96
C GLY A 155 -4.74 -5.89 -0.65
N LYS A 156 -4.20 -5.37 0.47
CA LYS A 156 -4.74 -5.69 1.79
C LYS A 156 -6.13 -5.08 1.88
N ARG A 157 -7.08 -5.86 2.42
CA ARG A 157 -8.50 -5.50 2.42
C ARG A 157 -9.20 -6.07 3.64
N THR A 158 -10.35 -5.50 3.99
CA THR A 158 -11.23 -6.05 5.02
C THR A 158 -11.79 -7.40 4.60
N ALA A 159 -12.31 -8.17 5.55
CA ALA A 159 -12.99 -9.43 5.25
C ALA A 159 -14.21 -9.23 4.34
N ALA A 160 -14.99 -8.18 4.57
CA ALA A 160 -16.14 -7.83 3.73
C ALA A 160 -15.71 -7.49 2.29
N ALA A 161 -14.66 -6.67 2.15
CA ALA A 161 -14.11 -6.34 0.84
C ALA A 161 -13.53 -7.57 0.13
N ALA A 162 -12.90 -8.50 0.84
CA ALA A 162 -12.37 -9.74 0.26
C ALA A 162 -13.48 -10.59 -0.38
N LEU A 163 -14.61 -10.76 0.30
CA LEU A 163 -15.76 -11.48 -0.22
C LEU A 163 -16.38 -10.78 -1.44
N LYS A 164 -16.56 -9.44 -1.34
CA LYS A 164 -17.12 -8.67 -2.44
C LYS A 164 -16.22 -8.73 -3.68
N VAL A 165 -14.92 -8.49 -3.51
CA VAL A 165 -13.94 -8.55 -4.62
C VAL A 165 -13.92 -9.94 -5.25
N ALA A 166 -13.90 -11.01 -4.46
CA ALA A 166 -13.91 -12.39 -4.98
C ALA A 166 -15.16 -12.68 -5.81
N ARG A 167 -16.34 -12.26 -5.33
CA ARG A 167 -17.60 -12.39 -6.07
C ARG A 167 -17.58 -11.57 -7.37
N ASP A 168 -17.20 -10.31 -7.27
CA ASP A 168 -17.23 -9.40 -8.42
C ASP A 168 -16.25 -9.87 -9.53
N LEU A 169 -15.07 -10.40 -9.16
CA LEU A 169 -14.11 -10.99 -10.11
C LEU A 169 -14.65 -12.26 -10.79
N VAL A 170 -15.50 -13.04 -10.11
CA VAL A 170 -16.21 -14.17 -10.73
C VAL A 170 -17.27 -13.65 -11.71
N ASP A 171 -18.06 -12.67 -11.29
CA ASP A 171 -19.13 -12.09 -12.13
C ASP A 171 -18.55 -11.38 -13.36
N GLU A 172 -17.37 -10.78 -13.23
CA GLU A 172 -16.59 -10.19 -14.33
C GLU A 172 -15.89 -11.24 -15.22
N GLY A 173 -15.94 -12.52 -14.86
CA GLY A 173 -15.30 -13.62 -15.61
C GLY A 173 -13.77 -13.64 -15.53
N VAL A 174 -13.19 -12.95 -14.55
CA VAL A 174 -11.73 -12.87 -14.34
C VAL A 174 -11.19 -14.13 -13.66
N ILE A 175 -11.96 -14.69 -12.71
CA ILE A 175 -11.62 -15.91 -11.96
C ILE A 175 -12.80 -16.88 -11.93
N THR A 176 -12.53 -18.16 -11.63
CA THR A 176 -13.59 -19.15 -11.42
C THR A 176 -14.14 -19.10 -10.01
N LYS A 177 -15.29 -19.74 -9.75
CA LYS A 177 -15.87 -19.86 -8.41
C LYS A 177 -14.94 -20.60 -7.45
N GLU A 178 -14.29 -21.64 -7.96
CA GLU A 178 -13.33 -22.45 -7.20
C GLU A 178 -12.12 -21.59 -6.79
N GLU A 179 -11.58 -20.80 -7.73
CA GLU A 179 -10.47 -19.88 -7.44
C GLU A 179 -10.88 -18.82 -6.41
N ALA A 180 -12.11 -18.30 -6.49
CA ALA A 180 -12.64 -17.34 -5.53
C ALA A 180 -12.71 -17.93 -4.13
N LEU A 181 -13.22 -19.15 -3.99
CA LEU A 181 -13.28 -19.87 -2.70
C LEU A 181 -11.89 -20.12 -2.10
N MET A 182 -10.90 -20.45 -2.94
CA MET A 182 -9.53 -20.69 -2.49
C MET A 182 -8.80 -19.41 -2.02
N ARG A 183 -9.31 -18.23 -2.37
CA ARG A 183 -8.72 -16.94 -1.96
C ARG A 183 -9.25 -16.43 -0.62
N ILE A 184 -10.34 -16.99 -0.14
CA ILE A 184 -10.96 -16.59 1.12
C ILE A 184 -10.40 -17.47 2.24
N GLU A 185 -9.69 -16.86 3.17
CA GLU A 185 -9.23 -17.57 4.36
C GLU A 185 -10.38 -17.75 5.34
N PRO A 186 -10.58 -18.97 5.93
CA PRO A 186 -11.66 -19.20 6.89
C PRO A 186 -11.68 -18.22 8.06
N ALA A 187 -10.49 -17.81 8.54
CA ALA A 187 -10.38 -16.82 9.63
C ALA A 187 -10.96 -15.43 9.26
N GLN A 188 -11.08 -15.10 7.98
CA GLN A 188 -11.73 -13.87 7.54
C GLN A 188 -13.25 -13.92 7.74
N LEU A 189 -13.85 -15.12 7.65
CA LEU A 189 -15.29 -15.30 7.89
C LEU A 189 -15.63 -15.05 9.35
N ASP A 190 -14.77 -15.47 10.28
CA ASP A 190 -14.97 -15.21 11.71
C ASP A 190 -14.98 -13.71 12.00
N GLN A 191 -14.19 -12.92 11.28
CA GLN A 191 -14.17 -11.45 11.45
C GLN A 191 -15.50 -10.79 11.06
N LEU A 192 -16.27 -11.39 10.14
CA LEU A 192 -17.59 -10.89 9.75
C LEU A 192 -18.69 -11.13 10.80
N LEU A 193 -18.41 -12.01 11.77
CA LEU A 193 -19.30 -12.29 12.89
C LEU A 193 -19.05 -11.36 14.08
N HIS A 194 -18.01 -10.55 14.04
CA HIS A 194 -17.75 -9.54 15.06
C HIS A 194 -18.69 -8.35 14.92
N GLU A 195 -18.93 -7.69 16.03
CA GLU A 195 -19.73 -6.48 16.10
C GLU A 195 -19.18 -5.42 15.13
N ALA A 196 -20.06 -4.83 14.35
CA ALA A 196 -19.76 -3.73 13.43
C ALA A 196 -20.71 -2.56 13.74
N ILE A 197 -20.28 -1.36 13.37
CA ILE A 197 -21.16 -0.18 13.45
C ILE A 197 -22.28 -0.36 12.42
N ASP A 198 -23.53 -0.21 12.88
CA ASP A 198 -24.70 -0.26 12.03
C ASP A 198 -24.59 0.83 10.92
N PRO A 199 -24.59 0.49 9.63
CA PRO A 199 -24.54 1.47 8.55
C PRO A 199 -25.73 2.46 8.57
N ASP A 200 -26.85 2.07 9.17
CA ASP A 200 -28.05 2.91 9.30
C ASP A 200 -28.04 3.74 10.61
N HIS A 201 -26.91 3.73 11.35
CA HIS A 201 -26.76 4.50 12.58
C HIS A 201 -26.93 5.99 12.34
N SER A 202 -27.85 6.63 13.05
CA SER A 202 -28.29 8.00 12.79
C SER A 202 -27.47 9.06 13.53
N GLU A 203 -26.58 8.68 14.46
CA GLU A 203 -25.75 9.62 15.21
C GLU A 203 -24.59 10.12 14.35
N GLN A 204 -24.37 11.42 14.39
CA GLN A 204 -23.24 12.02 13.65
C GLN A 204 -21.91 11.72 14.34
N PRO A 205 -20.84 11.46 13.58
CA PRO A 205 -19.52 11.27 14.15
C PRO A 205 -19.07 12.52 14.91
N VAL A 206 -18.49 12.31 16.09
CA VAL A 206 -17.93 13.40 16.92
C VAL A 206 -16.71 14.05 16.24
N ALA A 207 -15.98 13.26 15.45
CA ALA A 207 -14.83 13.71 14.66
C ALA A 207 -14.58 12.76 13.50
N GLU A 208 -14.02 13.28 12.43
CA GLU A 208 -13.61 12.52 11.25
C GLU A 208 -12.10 12.61 11.07
N GLY A 209 -11.48 11.55 10.54
CA GLY A 209 -10.06 11.48 10.25
C GLY A 209 -9.74 10.48 9.15
N LEU A 210 -8.51 10.53 8.65
CA LEU A 210 -8.04 9.55 7.67
C LEU A 210 -7.87 8.18 8.34
N PRO A 211 -8.46 7.10 7.79
CA PRO A 211 -8.35 5.78 8.38
C PRO A 211 -6.94 5.22 8.19
N ALA A 212 -6.25 4.90 9.28
CA ALA A 212 -4.95 4.23 9.25
C ALA A 212 -5.09 2.70 9.07
N SER A 213 -6.23 2.14 9.47
CA SER A 213 -6.56 0.71 9.37
C SER A 213 -8.07 0.54 9.27
N PRO A 214 -8.56 -0.38 8.43
CA PRO A 214 -9.98 -0.68 8.40
C PRO A 214 -10.43 -1.44 9.64
N GLY A 215 -11.62 -1.14 10.14
CA GLY A 215 -12.25 -1.83 11.26
C GLY A 215 -12.92 -0.89 12.25
N ALA A 216 -13.77 -1.44 13.10
CA ALA A 216 -14.36 -0.75 14.22
C ALA A 216 -13.66 -1.16 15.52
N ALA A 217 -13.39 -0.20 16.41
CA ALA A 217 -12.84 -0.46 17.73
C ALA A 217 -13.73 0.22 18.80
N CYS A 218 -14.06 -0.52 19.84
CA CYS A 218 -14.81 0.01 20.96
C CYS A 218 -13.83 0.59 21.99
N LEU A 219 -13.92 1.91 22.25
CA LEU A 219 -13.11 2.60 23.25
C LEU A 219 -13.67 2.48 24.68
N LEU A 220 -14.92 2.03 24.81
CA LEU A 220 -15.56 1.88 26.13
C LEU A 220 -14.91 0.80 27.01
N TYR A 221 -14.28 -0.21 26.41
CA TYR A 221 -13.59 -1.27 27.17
C TYR A 221 -12.27 -0.83 27.81
N THR A 222 -11.72 0.34 27.43
CA THR A 222 -10.48 0.85 28.03
C THR A 222 -10.70 1.72 29.26
N SER A 223 -11.93 2.15 29.54
CA SER A 223 -12.25 2.95 30.73
C SER A 223 -12.60 2.10 31.96
N ASP A 224 -13.10 0.90 31.79
CA ASP A 224 -13.46 -0.02 32.88
C ASP A 224 -12.27 -0.82 33.43
N ALA A 225 -11.11 -0.76 32.79
CA ALA A 225 -9.89 -1.42 33.25
C ALA A 225 -9.01 -0.56 34.16
N ALA A 226 -9.46 0.64 34.53
CA ALA A 226 -8.71 1.62 35.33
C ALA A 226 -9.30 1.87 36.73
N ASP A 227 -10.31 1.09 37.19
CA ASP A 227 -10.83 1.09 38.56
C ASP A 227 -10.30 -0.09 39.38
#